data_14dca2548732bd37c97b25ec5176a329
#
_entry.id   14dca2548732bd37c97b25ec5176a329
#
_cell.length_a   1.000
_cell.length_b   1.000
_cell.length_c   1.000
_cell.angle_alpha   90.00
_cell.angle_beta   90.00
_cell.angle_gamma   90.00
#
_symmetry.space_group_name_H-M   'P 1'
#
loop_
_entity.id
_entity.type
_entity.pdbx_description
1 polymer ?
#
loop_
_entity_poly.entity_id
_entity_poly.type
_entity_poly.pdbx_seq_one_letter_code
_entity_poly.pdbx_strand_id
1 'polypeptide(L)'
;IKKEINDFIKDIRGKYMGDIIDVSLSNGKPIQILPYIIFSNIRNKRYDFSTLENILHTLSEINIHVDHSTNITKLTSFLQSVPDDLTFNLIGNFAKDNELLFFLNNYSSLKNILCSLDNIKFLESTFKNNFSYKILVHFPVDIQQWNKSKQLLLNQSLPFEYIFNITSLKDCLDAEKLIEQDQIEKYHLNPVYTKDNINFFKEYIFLTKENILSTQMSMKDLFLKQAININDFGKIHIMSNGDIYANVNHPILGDIYTFSIYEIVQKEINE
;
A
#
# COMPACT_ATOMS: atom_id res chain seq x y z
N ILE A 1 -22.76 6.88 13.29
CA ILE A 1 -22.12 6.01 12.26
C ILE A 1 -22.99 4.80 11.94
N LYS A 2 -23.28 3.85 12.88
CA LYS A 2 -24.06 2.64 12.60
C LYS A 2 -25.48 2.91 12.11
N LYS A 3 -26.14 3.94 12.66
CA LYS A 3 -27.48 4.37 12.25
C LYS A 3 -27.44 5.03 10.84
N GLU A 4 -26.44 5.85 10.59
CA GLU A 4 -26.26 6.54 9.29
C GLU A 4 -25.92 5.56 8.16
N ILE A 5 -25.12 4.53 8.44
CA ILE A 5 -24.86 3.44 7.50
C ILE A 5 -26.16 2.68 7.19
N ASN A 6 -26.96 2.36 8.21
CA ASN A 6 -28.23 1.67 8.00
C ASN A 6 -29.25 2.52 7.23
N ASP A 7 -29.29 3.83 7.46
CA ASP A 7 -30.19 4.73 6.73
C ASP A 7 -29.74 4.89 5.27
N PHE A 8 -28.42 4.93 5.02
CA PHE A 8 -27.83 4.92 3.69
C PHE A 8 -28.11 3.62 2.93
N ILE A 9 -27.99 2.46 3.60
CA ILE A 9 -28.35 1.16 3.04
C ILE A 9 -29.82 1.09 2.68
N LYS A 10 -30.72 1.67 3.50
CA LYS A 10 -32.16 1.77 3.20
C LYS A 10 -32.45 2.63 1.98
N ASP A 11 -31.74 3.74 1.83
CA ASP A 11 -31.90 4.63 0.67
C ASP A 11 -31.43 3.96 -0.64
N ILE A 12 -30.33 3.21 -0.59
CA ILE A 12 -29.87 2.38 -1.71
C ILE A 12 -30.90 1.29 -2.06
N ARG A 13 -31.47 0.60 -1.07
CA ARG A 13 -32.53 -0.39 -1.27
C ARG A 13 -33.73 0.23 -1.98
N GLY A 14 -34.12 1.43 -1.59
CA GLY A 14 -35.24 2.15 -2.24
C GLY A 14 -35.01 2.45 -3.72
N LYS A 15 -33.77 2.67 -4.14
CA LYS A 15 -33.38 2.99 -5.53
C LYS A 15 -33.20 1.77 -6.43
N TYR A 16 -32.90 0.60 -5.87
CA TYR A 16 -32.48 -0.60 -6.63
C TYR A 16 -33.27 -1.85 -6.24
N MET A 17 -34.53 -1.70 -5.90
CA MET A 17 -35.38 -2.76 -5.35
C MET A 17 -35.57 -4.02 -6.24
N GLY A 18 -35.18 -3.98 -7.51
CA GLY A 18 -35.32 -5.14 -8.41
C GLY A 18 -34.19 -6.18 -8.28
N ASP A 19 -33.01 -5.77 -7.82
CA ASP A 19 -31.79 -6.59 -7.91
C ASP A 19 -31.20 -7.01 -6.56
N ILE A 20 -31.74 -6.56 -5.43
CA ILE A 20 -31.19 -6.80 -4.10
C ILE A 20 -32.19 -7.57 -3.25
N ILE A 21 -31.89 -8.80 -2.90
CA ILE A 21 -32.79 -9.69 -2.16
C ILE A 21 -32.54 -9.58 -0.64
N ASP A 22 -31.32 -9.50 -0.20
CA ASP A 22 -31.01 -9.37 1.22
C ASP A 22 -29.70 -8.67 1.48
N VAL A 23 -29.68 -7.84 2.53
CA VAL A 23 -28.49 -7.16 3.04
C VAL A 23 -28.40 -7.43 4.52
N SER A 24 -27.60 -8.40 4.92
CA SER A 24 -27.36 -8.68 6.33
C SER A 24 -25.96 -8.24 6.75
N LEU A 25 -25.93 -7.39 7.78
CA LEU A 25 -24.71 -7.08 8.53
C LEU A 25 -24.65 -8.06 9.69
N SER A 26 -23.80 -9.07 9.60
CA SER A 26 -23.54 -9.96 10.73
C SER A 26 -22.06 -9.87 11.11
N ASN A 27 -21.78 -9.26 12.27
CA ASN A 27 -20.52 -9.35 13.04
C ASN A 27 -19.22 -9.51 12.22
N GLY A 28 -18.91 -8.49 11.41
CA GLY A 28 -17.66 -8.46 10.62
C GLY A 28 -17.67 -9.28 9.33
N LYS A 29 -18.79 -9.94 9.00
CA LYS A 29 -18.92 -10.60 7.69
C LYS A 29 -19.36 -9.63 6.61
N PRO A 30 -18.90 -9.82 5.36
CA PRO A 30 -19.24 -8.96 4.25
C PRO A 30 -20.75 -8.86 4.04
N ILE A 31 -21.22 -7.66 3.66
CA ILE A 31 -22.59 -7.46 3.24
C ILE A 31 -22.79 -8.17 1.91
N GLN A 32 -23.69 -9.11 1.90
CA GLN A 32 -24.02 -9.87 0.70
C GLN A 32 -25.16 -9.16 -0.03
N ILE A 33 -24.83 -8.48 -1.12
CA ILE A 33 -25.81 -7.79 -1.95
C ILE A 33 -25.65 -8.34 -3.38
N LEU A 34 -26.17 -9.52 -3.58
CA LEU A 34 -26.21 -10.12 -4.91
C LEU A 34 -27.61 -10.71 -5.15
N PRO A 35 -28.09 -10.75 -6.39
CA PRO A 35 -29.29 -11.50 -6.72
C PRO A 35 -29.18 -12.94 -6.21
N TYR A 36 -30.26 -13.46 -5.64
CA TYR A 36 -30.29 -14.79 -5.03
C TYR A 36 -29.72 -15.91 -5.93
N ILE A 37 -29.97 -15.81 -7.23
CA ILE A 37 -29.49 -16.78 -8.23
C ILE A 37 -27.95 -16.76 -8.37
N ILE A 38 -27.34 -15.58 -8.35
CA ILE A 38 -25.87 -15.44 -8.38
C ILE A 38 -25.28 -15.92 -7.07
N PHE A 39 -25.99 -15.67 -5.97
CA PHE A 39 -25.57 -16.05 -4.63
C PHE A 39 -25.52 -17.56 -4.41
N SER A 40 -26.53 -18.29 -4.89
CA SER A 40 -26.55 -19.77 -4.83
C SER A 40 -25.40 -20.37 -5.66
N ASN A 41 -25.07 -19.76 -6.81
CA ASN A 41 -23.96 -20.20 -7.65
C ASN A 41 -22.59 -19.85 -7.05
N ILE A 42 -22.47 -18.73 -6.33
CA ILE A 42 -21.23 -18.37 -5.64
C ILE A 42 -21.03 -19.20 -4.36
N ARG A 43 -22.10 -19.54 -3.64
CA ARG A 43 -22.00 -20.48 -2.50
C ARG A 43 -21.54 -21.89 -2.93
N ASN A 44 -21.91 -22.32 -4.11
CA ASN A 44 -21.50 -23.61 -4.67
C ASN A 44 -20.14 -23.55 -5.37
N LYS A 45 -19.75 -22.40 -5.87
CA LYS A 45 -18.37 -22.06 -6.19
C LYS A 45 -17.74 -21.44 -4.91
N ARG A 46 -17.49 -22.25 -3.90
CA ARG A 46 -16.33 -21.99 -3.07
C ARG A 46 -15.22 -21.79 -4.08
N TYR A 47 -14.64 -20.59 -4.09
CA TYR A 47 -13.37 -20.40 -4.77
C TYR A 47 -12.51 -21.52 -4.24
N ASP A 48 -12.25 -22.51 -5.10
CA ASP A 48 -11.41 -23.61 -4.73
C ASP A 48 -10.00 -23.03 -4.77
N PHE A 49 -9.61 -22.36 -3.68
CA PHE A 49 -8.23 -21.96 -3.41
C PHE A 49 -7.36 -23.20 -3.16
N SER A 50 -7.85 -24.40 -3.52
CA SER A 50 -7.13 -25.64 -3.41
C SER A 50 -5.94 -25.71 -4.36
N THR A 51 -5.90 -24.91 -5.43
CA THR A 51 -4.70 -24.75 -6.25
C THR A 51 -3.87 -23.60 -5.71
N LEU A 52 -2.67 -23.90 -5.27
CA LEU A 52 -1.67 -22.95 -4.75
C LEU A 52 -1.52 -21.70 -5.64
N GLU A 53 -1.57 -21.85 -6.97
CA GLU A 53 -1.52 -20.75 -7.92
C GLU A 53 -2.65 -19.72 -7.72
N ASN A 54 -3.88 -20.18 -7.47
CA ASN A 54 -5.03 -19.27 -7.29
C ASN A 54 -4.93 -18.42 -6.03
N ILE A 55 -4.30 -18.92 -4.97
CA ILE A 55 -4.09 -18.16 -3.73
C ILE A 55 -3.11 -17.01 -3.98
N LEU A 56 -2.01 -17.27 -4.68
CA LEU A 56 -1.01 -16.25 -4.96
C LEU A 56 -1.52 -15.11 -5.87
N HIS A 57 -2.50 -15.39 -6.74
CA HIS A 57 -3.12 -14.36 -7.56
C HIS A 57 -3.95 -13.32 -6.77
N THR A 58 -4.21 -13.54 -5.48
CA THR A 58 -4.80 -12.52 -4.61
C THR A 58 -3.77 -11.49 -4.16
N LEU A 59 -2.50 -11.85 -4.15
CA LEU A 59 -1.41 -10.97 -3.80
C LEU A 59 -1.13 -10.00 -4.94
N SER A 60 -1.06 -8.72 -4.65
CA SER A 60 -0.81 -7.66 -5.63
C SER A 60 0.43 -6.83 -5.32
N GLU A 61 0.82 -6.78 -4.04
CA GLU A 61 1.89 -5.91 -3.59
C GLU A 61 2.68 -6.51 -2.43
N ILE A 62 4.00 -6.40 -2.49
CA ILE A 62 4.91 -6.79 -1.41
C ILE A 62 5.76 -5.59 -1.01
N ASN A 63 5.62 -5.18 0.24
CA ASN A 63 6.39 -4.11 0.87
C ASN A 63 7.56 -4.72 1.66
N ILE A 64 8.78 -4.53 1.22
CA ILE A 64 9.98 -5.12 1.81
C ILE A 64 10.75 -4.03 2.56
N HIS A 65 10.79 -4.14 3.88
CA HIS A 65 11.55 -3.24 4.75
C HIS A 65 12.97 -3.78 4.93
N VAL A 66 13.96 -3.02 4.46
CA VAL A 66 15.36 -3.43 4.46
C VAL A 66 16.20 -2.54 5.37
N ASP A 67 17.00 -3.14 6.19
CA ASP A 67 18.06 -2.49 6.96
C ASP A 67 19.33 -3.37 7.01
N HIS A 68 20.30 -2.94 7.81
CA HIS A 68 21.59 -3.66 7.96
C HIS A 68 21.47 -5.04 8.62
N SER A 69 20.33 -5.35 9.25
CA SER A 69 20.08 -6.63 9.92
C SER A 69 19.34 -7.64 9.03
N THR A 70 18.84 -7.21 7.87
CA THR A 70 18.03 -8.05 6.98
C THR A 70 18.82 -9.24 6.46
N ASN A 71 18.25 -10.43 6.60
CA ASN A 71 18.83 -11.66 6.03
C ASN A 71 18.43 -11.80 4.57
N ILE A 72 19.25 -11.25 3.67
CA ILE A 72 18.98 -11.20 2.23
C ILE A 72 18.84 -12.60 1.62
N THR A 73 19.68 -13.55 2.02
CA THR A 73 19.63 -14.92 1.48
C THR A 73 18.30 -15.63 1.81
N LYS A 74 17.80 -15.46 3.02
CA LYS A 74 16.49 -16.02 3.40
C LYS A 74 15.35 -15.30 2.71
N LEU A 75 15.42 -13.98 2.62
CA LEU A 75 14.43 -13.15 1.94
C LEU A 75 14.33 -13.51 0.44
N THR A 76 15.44 -13.60 -0.27
CA THR A 76 15.44 -13.99 -1.68
C THR A 76 14.92 -15.41 -1.89
N SER A 77 15.29 -16.34 -1.00
CA SER A 77 14.75 -17.71 -1.03
C SER A 77 13.23 -17.75 -0.84
N PHE A 78 12.70 -16.94 0.08
CA PHE A 78 11.25 -16.83 0.31
C PHE A 78 10.53 -16.23 -0.91
N LEU A 79 11.13 -15.24 -1.56
CA LEU A 79 10.55 -14.57 -2.73
C LEU A 79 10.61 -15.40 -4.03
N GLN A 80 11.37 -16.49 -4.08
CA GLN A 80 11.52 -17.31 -5.33
C GLN A 80 10.20 -17.89 -5.84
N SER A 81 9.23 -18.11 -4.96
CA SER A 81 7.91 -18.68 -5.30
C SER A 81 6.84 -17.62 -5.53
N VAL A 82 7.21 -16.35 -5.56
CA VAL A 82 6.29 -15.23 -5.75
C VAL A 82 6.03 -15.01 -7.25
N PRO A 83 4.77 -14.75 -7.69
CA PRO A 83 4.45 -14.45 -9.09
C PRO A 83 5.16 -13.21 -9.64
N ASP A 84 5.33 -13.18 -10.97
CA ASP A 84 6.05 -12.11 -11.66
C ASP A 84 5.22 -10.82 -11.87
N ASP A 85 3.92 -10.84 -11.62
CA ASP A 85 2.97 -9.75 -11.90
C ASP A 85 2.69 -8.83 -10.69
N LEU A 86 3.48 -8.96 -9.64
CA LEU A 86 3.35 -8.17 -8.41
C LEU A 86 4.07 -6.83 -8.48
N THR A 87 3.66 -5.92 -7.58
CA THR A 87 4.42 -4.71 -7.30
C THR A 87 5.33 -4.93 -6.09
N PHE A 88 6.63 -4.71 -6.25
CA PHE A 88 7.59 -4.71 -5.15
C PHE A 88 7.90 -3.28 -4.71
N ASN A 89 7.70 -2.99 -3.43
CA ASN A 89 8.13 -1.74 -2.81
C ASN A 89 9.27 -2.03 -1.82
N LEU A 90 10.45 -1.55 -2.12
CA LEU A 90 11.59 -1.65 -1.22
C LEU A 90 11.70 -0.38 -0.38
N ILE A 91 11.69 -0.53 0.94
CA ILE A 91 11.64 0.58 1.89
C ILE A 91 12.85 0.47 2.82
N GLY A 92 13.65 1.51 2.91
CA GLY A 92 14.75 1.56 3.88
C GLY A 92 16.11 1.93 3.33
N ASN A 93 17.17 1.36 3.93
CA ASN A 93 18.55 1.67 3.61
C ASN A 93 19.21 0.54 2.82
N PHE A 94 19.46 0.79 1.54
CA PHE A 94 20.05 -0.18 0.59
C PHE A 94 21.56 -0.07 0.47
N ALA A 95 22.25 0.61 1.36
CA ALA A 95 23.64 1.02 1.22
C ALA A 95 24.65 -0.13 0.97
N LYS A 96 24.25 -1.38 1.20
CA LYS A 96 25.18 -2.52 1.12
C LYS A 96 24.67 -3.73 0.34
N ASP A 97 23.37 -3.77 -0.02
CA ASP A 97 22.77 -5.02 -0.51
C ASP A 97 22.34 -4.95 -1.97
N ASN A 98 23.35 -4.92 -2.85
CA ASN A 98 23.13 -5.09 -4.28
C ASN A 98 22.50 -6.45 -4.64
N GLU A 99 22.62 -7.46 -3.78
CA GLU A 99 22.12 -8.83 -4.01
C GLU A 99 20.59 -8.86 -4.15
N LEU A 100 19.86 -8.20 -3.24
CA LEU A 100 18.39 -8.13 -3.32
C LEU A 100 17.94 -7.37 -4.58
N LEU A 101 18.58 -6.24 -4.89
CA LEU A 101 18.25 -5.47 -6.09
C LEU A 101 18.57 -6.25 -7.37
N PHE A 102 19.67 -6.99 -7.37
CA PHE A 102 20.03 -7.86 -8.47
C PHE A 102 19.03 -9.01 -8.64
N PHE A 103 18.62 -9.64 -7.55
CA PHE A 103 17.60 -10.67 -7.54
C PHE A 103 16.27 -10.14 -8.11
N LEU A 104 15.76 -9.02 -7.58
CA LEU A 104 14.51 -8.42 -8.04
C LEU A 104 14.58 -7.90 -9.49
N ASN A 105 15.78 -7.59 -10.00
CA ASN A 105 15.94 -7.17 -11.38
C ASN A 105 15.54 -8.25 -12.40
N ASN A 106 15.52 -9.52 -11.99
CA ASN A 106 15.12 -10.64 -12.84
C ASN A 106 13.59 -10.77 -12.98
N TYR A 107 12.81 -10.09 -12.13
CA TYR A 107 11.36 -10.06 -12.26
C TYR A 107 10.92 -9.00 -13.26
N SER A 108 9.86 -9.29 -14.02
CA SER A 108 9.20 -8.33 -14.93
C SER A 108 8.33 -7.30 -14.20
N SER A 109 8.05 -7.57 -12.94
CA SER A 109 7.21 -6.78 -12.02
C SER A 109 7.57 -5.30 -11.96
N LEU A 110 6.60 -4.47 -11.57
CA LEU A 110 6.85 -3.09 -11.18
C LEU A 110 7.63 -3.04 -9.86
N LYS A 111 8.71 -2.29 -9.83
CA LYS A 111 9.60 -2.17 -8.67
C LYS A 111 9.80 -0.72 -8.28
N ASN A 112 9.44 -0.40 -7.03
CA ASN A 112 9.62 0.92 -6.46
C ASN A 112 10.66 0.87 -5.34
N ILE A 113 11.54 1.85 -5.30
CA ILE A 113 12.46 2.07 -4.19
C ILE A 113 12.02 3.31 -3.43
N LEU A 114 11.62 3.14 -2.16
CA LEU A 114 11.28 4.22 -1.26
C LEU A 114 12.49 4.53 -0.38
N CYS A 115 13.10 5.68 -0.56
CA CYS A 115 14.25 6.09 0.22
C CYS A 115 14.16 7.56 0.65
N SER A 116 14.77 7.90 1.78
CA SER A 116 14.91 9.29 2.21
C SER A 116 15.97 10.02 1.40
N LEU A 117 15.93 11.35 1.43
CA LEU A 117 16.95 12.21 0.81
C LEU A 117 18.39 11.83 1.23
N ASP A 118 18.57 11.44 2.50
CA ASP A 118 19.86 11.02 3.05
C ASP A 118 20.44 9.78 2.38
N ASN A 119 19.55 8.90 1.93
CA ASN A 119 19.91 7.58 1.40
C ASN A 119 20.15 7.58 -0.11
N ILE A 120 19.77 8.62 -0.84
CA ILE A 120 19.96 8.70 -2.31
C ILE A 120 21.41 8.49 -2.70
N LYS A 121 22.37 9.07 -1.94
CA LYS A 121 23.81 8.90 -2.19
C LYS A 121 24.27 7.43 -2.19
N PHE A 122 23.55 6.55 -1.49
CA PHE A 122 23.89 5.13 -1.43
C PHE A 122 23.33 4.36 -2.63
N LEU A 123 22.37 4.92 -3.35
CA LEU A 123 21.81 4.32 -4.55
C LEU A 123 22.66 4.60 -5.81
N GLU A 124 23.60 5.55 -5.76
CA GLU A 124 24.35 6.01 -6.92
C GLU A 124 25.03 4.87 -7.68
N SER A 125 25.58 3.87 -6.97
CA SER A 125 26.20 2.69 -7.57
C SER A 125 25.21 1.59 -7.99
N THR A 126 23.93 1.71 -7.63
CA THR A 126 22.91 0.66 -7.75
C THR A 126 21.74 1.05 -8.62
N PHE A 127 21.77 2.23 -9.23
CA PHE A 127 20.70 2.69 -10.10
C PHE A 127 20.40 1.70 -11.23
N LYS A 128 19.15 1.28 -11.33
CA LYS A 128 18.65 0.39 -12.36
C LYS A 128 17.51 1.05 -13.11
N ASN A 129 17.51 0.95 -14.42
CA ASN A 129 16.53 1.62 -15.28
C ASN A 129 15.11 1.04 -15.15
N ASN A 130 14.98 -0.18 -14.60
CA ASN A 130 13.68 -0.84 -14.41
C ASN A 130 13.08 -0.63 -13.01
N PHE A 131 13.67 0.24 -12.18
CA PHE A 131 13.13 0.65 -10.90
C PHE A 131 12.58 2.08 -10.99
N SER A 132 11.48 2.35 -10.29
CA SER A 132 10.96 3.69 -10.01
C SER A 132 11.41 4.13 -8.61
N TYR A 133 11.79 5.38 -8.48
CA TYR A 133 12.30 5.91 -7.21
C TYR A 133 11.27 6.84 -6.57
N LYS A 134 10.89 6.54 -5.32
CA LYS A 134 10.00 7.35 -4.49
C LYS A 134 10.82 7.96 -3.37
N ILE A 135 11.01 9.28 -3.44
CA ILE A 135 11.92 9.99 -2.55
C ILE A 135 11.13 10.59 -1.40
N LEU A 136 11.31 10.05 -0.20
CA LEU A 136 10.66 10.52 1.01
C LEU A 136 11.36 11.79 1.51
N VAL A 137 10.60 12.87 1.60
CA VAL A 137 11.06 14.17 2.08
C VAL A 137 10.41 14.45 3.43
N HIS A 138 11.24 14.65 4.45
CA HIS A 138 10.81 15.01 5.80
C HIS A 138 11.13 16.47 6.09
N PHE A 139 10.29 17.15 6.85
CA PHE A 139 10.50 18.53 7.26
C PHE A 139 11.06 18.62 8.67
N PRO A 140 11.93 19.63 8.94
CA PRO A 140 12.46 20.63 8.00
C PRO A 140 13.46 20.03 7.00
N VAL A 141 13.45 20.54 5.76
CA VAL A 141 14.35 20.07 4.69
C VAL A 141 15.71 20.79 4.80
N ASP A 142 16.78 20.01 4.79
CA ASP A 142 18.13 20.54 4.57
C ASP A 142 18.31 20.90 3.09
N ILE A 143 18.40 22.20 2.80
CA ILE A 143 18.49 22.72 1.42
C ILE A 143 19.78 22.25 0.71
N GLN A 144 20.89 22.08 1.44
CA GLN A 144 22.12 21.60 0.81
C GLN A 144 21.98 20.15 0.37
N GLN A 145 21.40 19.34 1.21
CA GLN A 145 21.11 17.94 0.91
C GLN A 145 20.06 17.81 -0.18
N TRP A 146 19.00 18.61 -0.14
CA TRP A 146 18.00 18.69 -1.19
C TRP A 146 18.65 18.92 -2.56
N ASN A 147 19.46 19.95 -2.69
CA ASN A 147 20.13 20.30 -3.94
C ASN A 147 21.06 19.18 -4.45
N LYS A 148 21.83 18.55 -3.55
CA LYS A 148 22.68 17.40 -3.93
C LYS A 148 21.86 16.23 -4.45
N SER A 149 20.80 15.86 -3.73
CA SER A 149 19.93 14.74 -4.09
C SER A 149 19.23 14.98 -5.42
N LYS A 150 18.74 16.20 -5.66
CA LYS A 150 18.13 16.60 -6.92
C LYS A 150 19.13 16.47 -8.09
N GLN A 151 20.36 16.93 -7.93
CA GLN A 151 21.39 16.80 -8.96
C GLN A 151 21.70 15.33 -9.27
N LEU A 152 21.83 14.47 -8.26
CA LEU A 152 22.07 13.03 -8.47
C LEU A 152 20.94 12.38 -9.27
N LEU A 153 19.69 12.64 -8.91
CA LEU A 153 18.52 12.07 -9.60
C LEU A 153 18.42 12.53 -11.06
N LEU A 154 18.60 13.82 -11.31
CA LEU A 154 18.54 14.39 -12.66
C LEU A 154 19.69 13.87 -13.55
N ASN A 155 20.91 13.78 -13.03
CA ASN A 155 22.05 13.29 -13.78
C ASN A 155 21.91 11.83 -14.22
N GLN A 156 21.15 11.03 -13.49
CA GLN A 156 20.91 9.62 -13.81
C GLN A 156 19.73 9.39 -14.76
N SER A 157 18.94 10.44 -15.06
CA SER A 157 17.75 10.36 -15.93
C SER A 157 16.77 9.26 -15.51
N LEU A 158 16.63 9.03 -14.20
CA LEU A 158 15.79 7.97 -13.65
C LEU A 158 14.35 8.44 -13.46
N PRO A 159 13.36 7.54 -13.56
CA PRO A 159 11.99 7.87 -13.18
C PRO A 159 11.90 8.00 -11.66
N PHE A 160 11.60 9.19 -11.16
CA PHE A 160 11.42 9.43 -9.73
C PHE A 160 10.23 10.34 -9.45
N GLU A 161 9.71 10.24 -8.24
CA GLU A 161 8.68 11.12 -7.67
C GLU A 161 9.05 11.46 -6.22
N TYR A 162 8.60 12.63 -5.77
CA TYR A 162 8.78 13.04 -4.38
C TYR A 162 7.54 12.72 -3.55
N ILE A 163 7.75 12.23 -2.33
CA ILE A 163 6.70 12.05 -1.33
C ILE A 163 7.03 12.95 -0.14
N PHE A 164 6.31 14.06 -0.02
CA PHE A 164 6.47 15.00 1.08
C PHE A 164 5.66 14.54 2.29
N ASN A 165 6.35 14.14 3.35
CA ASN A 165 5.72 13.75 4.62
C ASN A 165 5.35 15.00 5.42
N ILE A 166 4.05 15.28 5.48
CA ILE A 166 3.47 16.49 6.08
C ILE A 166 2.94 16.17 7.46
N THR A 167 3.44 16.85 8.49
CA THR A 167 2.98 16.71 9.87
C THR A 167 2.23 17.95 10.37
N SER A 168 2.36 19.07 9.66
CA SER A 168 1.77 20.36 10.00
C SER A 168 1.43 21.19 8.77
N LEU A 169 0.64 22.25 8.96
CA LEU A 169 0.37 23.24 7.91
C LEU A 169 1.66 23.93 7.43
N LYS A 170 2.60 24.14 8.33
CA LYS A 170 3.91 24.73 7.96
C LYS A 170 4.67 23.84 6.98
N ASP A 171 4.69 22.51 7.21
CA ASP A 171 5.33 21.58 6.31
C ASP A 171 4.66 21.58 4.93
N CYS A 172 3.33 21.72 4.89
CA CYS A 172 2.57 21.84 3.65
C CYS A 172 3.01 23.06 2.84
N LEU A 173 3.05 24.24 3.48
CA LEU A 173 3.47 25.48 2.85
C LEU A 173 4.94 25.44 2.41
N ASP A 174 5.81 24.81 3.17
CA ASP A 174 7.21 24.64 2.80
C ASP A 174 7.38 23.64 1.65
N ALA A 175 6.55 22.59 1.57
CA ALA A 175 6.49 21.68 0.42
C ALA A 175 6.04 22.42 -0.85
N GLU A 176 4.97 23.19 -0.77
CA GLU A 176 4.45 23.99 -1.90
C GLU A 176 5.53 24.93 -2.46
N LYS A 177 6.27 25.62 -1.59
CA LYS A 177 7.39 26.48 -2.03
C LYS A 177 8.47 25.70 -2.78
N LEU A 178 8.87 24.50 -2.29
CA LEU A 178 9.86 23.68 -2.96
C LEU A 178 9.34 23.18 -4.33
N ILE A 179 8.06 22.79 -4.38
CA ILE A 179 7.41 22.33 -5.62
C ILE A 179 7.41 23.44 -6.67
N GLU A 180 7.02 24.66 -6.29
CA GLU A 180 6.99 25.81 -7.17
C GLU A 180 8.40 26.25 -7.62
N GLN A 181 9.34 26.37 -6.67
CA GLN A 181 10.72 26.83 -6.95
C GLN A 181 11.46 25.87 -7.88
N ASP A 182 11.26 24.57 -7.70
CA ASP A 182 11.96 23.53 -8.46
C ASP A 182 11.13 22.95 -9.61
N GLN A 183 9.92 23.47 -9.83
CA GLN A 183 8.98 23.04 -10.88
C GLN A 183 8.77 21.52 -10.88
N ILE A 184 8.47 20.97 -9.69
CA ILE A 184 8.32 19.52 -9.51
C ILE A 184 6.98 19.07 -10.08
N GLU A 185 7.01 18.23 -11.11
CA GLU A 185 5.81 17.72 -11.78
C GLU A 185 5.22 16.49 -11.09
N LYS A 186 6.07 15.62 -10.51
CA LYS A 186 5.65 14.35 -9.90
C LYS A 186 5.90 14.38 -8.41
N TYR A 187 4.81 14.50 -7.66
CA TYR A 187 4.87 14.50 -6.20
C TYR A 187 3.58 14.03 -5.56
N HIS A 188 3.69 13.62 -4.30
CA HIS A 188 2.58 13.36 -3.40
C HIS A 188 2.78 14.08 -2.07
N LEU A 189 1.72 14.68 -1.54
CA LEU A 189 1.67 15.16 -0.17
C LEU A 189 1.13 14.02 0.70
N ASN A 190 1.95 13.51 1.61
CA ASN A 190 1.61 12.39 2.48
C ASN A 190 1.42 12.90 3.93
N PRO A 191 0.19 13.07 4.40
CA PRO A 191 -0.05 13.48 5.78
C PRO A 191 0.32 12.35 6.76
N VAL A 192 1.23 12.64 7.69
CA VAL A 192 1.72 11.69 8.68
C VAL A 192 1.19 12.03 10.06
N TYR A 193 0.44 11.10 10.66
CA TYR A 193 -0.09 11.25 12.01
C TYR A 193 0.97 10.93 13.06
N THR A 194 1.26 11.91 13.94
CA THR A 194 2.29 11.80 14.98
C THR A 194 1.73 11.69 16.41
N LYS A 195 0.42 11.48 16.57
CA LYS A 195 -0.36 11.56 17.82
C LYS A 195 -0.55 12.99 18.33
N ASP A 196 0.44 13.86 18.22
CA ASP A 196 0.40 15.24 18.74
C ASP A 196 -0.24 16.22 17.74
N ASN A 197 -0.35 15.84 16.45
CA ASN A 197 -0.88 16.70 15.39
C ASN A 197 -2.34 16.44 15.02
N ILE A 198 -3.14 15.93 15.95
CA ILE A 198 -4.56 15.61 15.71
C ILE A 198 -5.38 16.82 15.23
N ASN A 199 -5.05 18.04 15.69
CA ASN A 199 -5.76 19.24 15.27
C ASN A 199 -5.50 19.57 13.80
N PHE A 200 -4.28 19.40 13.31
CA PHE A 200 -3.95 19.50 11.90
C PHE A 200 -4.78 18.51 11.06
N PHE A 201 -4.89 17.26 11.51
CA PHE A 201 -5.70 16.26 10.83
C PHE A 201 -7.20 16.60 10.81
N LYS A 202 -7.74 17.10 11.94
CA LYS A 202 -9.15 17.50 12.02
C LYS A 202 -9.49 18.67 11.10
N GLU A 203 -8.57 19.61 10.95
CA GLU A 203 -8.81 20.85 10.21
C GLU A 203 -8.54 20.70 8.70
N TYR A 204 -7.51 19.93 8.31
CA TYR A 204 -7.04 19.90 6.93
C TYR A 204 -7.10 18.54 6.23
N ILE A 205 -7.15 17.42 6.98
CA ILE A 205 -7.00 16.08 6.38
C ILE A 205 -8.29 15.28 6.44
N PHE A 206 -8.98 15.29 7.58
CA PHE A 206 -10.21 14.49 7.73
C PHE A 206 -11.29 15.03 6.83
N LEU A 207 -11.95 14.13 6.11
CA LEU A 207 -13.10 14.46 5.30
C LEU A 207 -14.25 14.95 6.18
N THR A 208 -14.87 16.05 5.78
CA THR A 208 -16.10 16.51 6.40
C THR A 208 -17.25 15.58 6.03
N LYS A 209 -18.36 15.68 6.78
CA LYS A 209 -19.58 14.91 6.47
C LYS A 209 -20.07 15.20 5.05
N GLU A 210 -20.01 16.46 4.64
CA GLU A 210 -20.40 16.93 3.32
C GLU A 210 -19.53 16.31 2.23
N ASN A 211 -18.21 16.24 2.44
CA ASN A 211 -17.28 15.62 1.51
C ASN A 211 -17.57 14.12 1.35
N ILE A 212 -17.86 13.42 2.46
CA ILE A 212 -18.21 11.99 2.44
C ILE A 212 -19.53 11.78 1.68
N LEU A 213 -20.54 12.61 1.94
CA LEU A 213 -21.85 12.48 1.29
C LEU A 213 -21.85 12.88 -0.18
N SER A 214 -20.94 13.77 -0.59
CA SER A 214 -20.78 14.17 -2.00
C SER A 214 -19.97 13.18 -2.84
N THR A 215 -19.26 12.24 -2.20
CA THR A 215 -18.45 11.25 -2.92
C THR A 215 -19.36 10.26 -3.64
N GLN A 216 -19.31 10.28 -4.97
CA GLN A 216 -19.99 9.31 -5.81
C GLN A 216 -19.20 8.01 -5.83
N MET A 217 -19.73 6.97 -5.19
CA MET A 217 -19.18 5.61 -5.26
C MET A 217 -20.10 4.73 -6.11
N SER A 218 -19.52 3.89 -6.94
CA SER A 218 -20.30 2.84 -7.59
C SER A 218 -20.77 1.81 -6.56
N MET A 219 -21.88 1.12 -6.87
CA MET A 219 -22.37 0.02 -6.02
C MET A 219 -21.27 -1.04 -5.83
N LYS A 220 -20.51 -1.34 -6.89
CA LYS A 220 -19.41 -2.29 -6.84
C LYS A 220 -18.34 -1.85 -5.83
N ASP A 221 -17.95 -0.59 -5.85
CA ASP A 221 -16.93 -0.06 -4.91
C ASP A 221 -17.42 -0.08 -3.47
N LEU A 222 -18.70 0.25 -3.27
CA LEU A 222 -19.32 0.19 -1.95
C LEU A 222 -19.23 -1.22 -1.38
N PHE A 223 -19.59 -2.24 -2.18
CA PHE A 223 -19.58 -3.63 -1.73
C PHE A 223 -18.18 -4.19 -1.55
N LEU A 224 -17.25 -3.83 -2.43
CA LEU A 224 -15.86 -4.20 -2.25
C LEU A 224 -15.30 -3.66 -0.93
N LYS A 225 -15.55 -2.38 -0.63
CA LYS A 225 -15.09 -1.75 0.62
C LYS A 225 -15.76 -2.30 1.89
N GLN A 226 -16.93 -2.91 1.76
CA GLN A 226 -17.63 -3.55 2.88
C GLN A 226 -17.27 -5.04 3.04
N ALA A 227 -16.95 -5.69 1.93
CA ALA A 227 -16.63 -7.11 1.91
C ALA A 227 -15.20 -7.39 2.33
N ILE A 228 -14.27 -6.54 1.92
CA ILE A 228 -12.83 -6.67 2.18
C ILE A 228 -12.25 -5.29 2.50
N ASN A 229 -11.19 -5.27 3.28
CA ASN A 229 -10.37 -4.07 3.40
C ASN A 229 -9.50 -3.92 2.15
N ILE A 230 -10.07 -3.36 1.08
CA ILE A 230 -9.41 -3.23 -0.23
C ILE A 230 -8.12 -2.38 -0.20
N ASN A 231 -7.89 -1.64 0.88
CA ASN A 231 -6.66 -0.88 1.03
C ASN A 231 -5.47 -1.76 1.43
N ASP A 232 -5.74 -2.83 2.17
CA ASP A 232 -4.71 -3.71 2.74
C ASP A 232 -4.76 -5.12 2.14
N PHE A 233 -5.91 -5.57 1.63
CA PHE A 233 -6.06 -6.91 1.06
C PHE A 233 -5.16 -7.12 -0.16
N GLY A 234 -4.48 -8.25 -0.18
CA GLY A 234 -3.52 -8.58 -1.24
C GLY A 234 -2.19 -7.84 -1.14
N LYS A 235 -1.91 -7.22 0.00
CA LYS A 235 -0.63 -6.58 0.32
C LYS A 235 0.00 -7.25 1.52
N ILE A 236 1.30 -7.47 1.46
CA ILE A 236 2.06 -7.93 2.62
C ILE A 236 3.25 -7.04 2.89
N HIS A 237 3.62 -6.94 4.16
CA HIS A 237 4.79 -6.22 4.63
C HIS A 237 5.76 -7.23 5.22
N ILE A 238 6.96 -7.32 4.66
CA ILE A 238 8.06 -8.11 5.19
C ILE A 238 9.00 -7.15 5.91
N MET A 239 9.12 -7.30 7.21
CA MET A 239 9.96 -6.45 8.04
C MET A 239 11.43 -6.90 7.96
N SER A 240 12.35 -6.03 8.35
CA SER A 240 13.80 -6.31 8.29
C SER A 240 14.23 -7.52 9.14
N ASN A 241 13.51 -7.81 10.22
CA ASN A 241 13.72 -9.00 11.06
C ASN A 241 13.13 -10.29 10.46
N GLY A 242 12.39 -10.19 9.35
CA GLY A 242 11.74 -11.29 8.66
C GLY A 242 10.27 -11.51 9.01
N ASP A 243 9.71 -10.78 9.95
CA ASP A 243 8.29 -10.86 10.30
C ASP A 243 7.41 -10.36 9.15
N ILE A 244 6.25 -11.00 8.97
CA ILE A 244 5.31 -10.70 7.88
C ILE A 244 3.95 -10.26 8.44
N TYR A 245 3.42 -9.18 7.87
CA TYR A 245 2.13 -8.59 8.23
C TYR A 245 1.30 -8.31 6.97
N ALA A 246 -0.02 -8.45 7.05
CA ALA A 246 -0.94 -7.89 6.04
C ALA A 246 -0.99 -6.36 6.18
N ASN A 247 -1.07 -5.88 7.42
CA ASN A 247 -0.93 -4.48 7.79
C ASN A 247 -0.08 -4.40 9.05
N VAL A 248 0.86 -3.47 9.10
CA VAL A 248 1.79 -3.31 10.24
C VAL A 248 1.12 -3.03 11.59
N ASN A 249 -0.15 -2.65 11.59
CA ASN A 249 -0.96 -2.43 12.80
C ASN A 249 -1.77 -3.68 13.21
N HIS A 250 -1.74 -4.75 12.42
CA HIS A 250 -2.43 -6.00 12.68
C HIS A 250 -1.49 -7.06 13.30
N PRO A 251 -2.02 -8.18 13.81
CA PRO A 251 -1.19 -9.28 14.26
C PRO A 251 -0.26 -9.81 13.17
N ILE A 252 0.85 -10.38 13.59
CA ILE A 252 1.82 -11.02 12.70
C ILE A 252 1.20 -12.23 12.00
N LEU A 253 1.35 -12.33 10.69
CA LEU A 253 0.94 -13.50 9.91
C LEU A 253 1.94 -14.65 10.02
N GLY A 254 3.22 -14.35 10.18
CA GLY A 254 4.31 -15.31 10.26
C GLY A 254 5.65 -14.66 9.97
N ASP A 255 6.61 -15.46 9.53
CA ASP A 255 7.96 -15.02 9.22
C ASP A 255 8.54 -15.75 7.99
N ILE A 256 9.59 -15.19 7.38
CA ILE A 256 10.28 -15.76 6.21
C ILE A 256 11.09 -17.03 6.52
N TYR A 257 11.27 -17.38 7.78
CA TYR A 257 12.11 -18.51 8.20
C TYR A 257 11.32 -19.81 8.32
N THR A 258 10.06 -19.68 8.75
CA THR A 258 9.20 -20.81 9.15
C THR A 258 8.10 -21.09 8.12
N PHE A 259 7.55 -20.04 7.48
CA PHE A 259 6.39 -20.16 6.61
C PHE A 259 6.76 -19.94 5.14
N SER A 260 6.05 -20.62 4.26
CA SER A 260 6.04 -20.31 2.83
C SER A 260 5.13 -19.13 2.53
N ILE A 261 5.33 -18.50 1.36
CA ILE A 261 4.45 -17.40 0.90
C ILE A 261 2.98 -17.88 0.80
N TYR A 262 2.74 -19.12 0.42
CA TYR A 262 1.41 -19.71 0.34
C TYR A 262 0.70 -19.75 1.68
N GLU A 263 1.39 -20.20 2.72
CA GLU A 263 0.84 -20.28 4.07
C GLU A 263 0.53 -18.88 4.63
N ILE A 264 1.36 -17.89 4.30
CA ILE A 264 1.14 -16.49 4.70
C ILE A 264 -0.11 -15.94 4.03
N VAL A 265 -0.24 -16.05 2.69
CA VAL A 265 -1.39 -15.54 1.94
C VAL A 265 -2.67 -16.29 2.33
N GLN A 266 -2.58 -17.60 2.60
CA GLN A 266 -3.72 -18.37 3.08
C GLN A 266 -4.19 -17.92 4.48
N LYS A 267 -3.28 -17.55 5.37
CA LYS A 267 -3.64 -16.97 6.67
C LYS A 267 -4.36 -15.63 6.50
N GLU A 268 -3.86 -14.73 5.66
CA GLU A 268 -4.51 -13.45 5.38
C GLU A 268 -5.95 -13.63 4.87
N ILE A 269 -6.17 -14.60 3.96
CA ILE A 269 -7.51 -14.87 3.42
C ILE A 269 -8.47 -15.43 4.48
N ASN A 270 -7.95 -16.15 5.47
CA ASN A 270 -8.75 -16.79 6.50
C ASN A 270 -9.06 -15.88 7.71
N GLU A 271 -8.36 -14.77 7.89
CA GLU A 271 -8.62 -13.76 8.90
C GLU A 271 -9.75 -12.80 8.50
#